data_fa457fdb5eed9d43345cd6e1b1e3ea6a
#
_entry.id   fa457fdb5eed9d43345cd6e1b1e3ea6a
#
_cell.length_a   1.000
_cell.length_b   1.000
_cell.length_c   1.000
_cell.angle_alpha   90.00
_cell.angle_beta   90.00
_cell.angle_gamma   90.00
#
_symmetry.space_group_name_H-M   'P 1'
#
loop_
_entity.id
_entity.type
_entity.pdbx_description
1 polymer ?
#
loop_
_entity_poly.entity_id
_entity_poly.type
_entity_poly.pdbx_seq_one_letter_code
_entity_poly.pdbx_strand_id
1 'polypeptide(L)'
;PTATLSSTWRDIKVYKDHAFIVSEAAGHGMQIFDLSKLRDVTDVQEFQTDLLYEGYGHSHNIAINTETGVAYTAGTGTSRSPRGIHAVDITNPLSPNLLIEYPEFGYTHDAQVVIYNGPDQDHVGKELYIGSNEDRVVIVDITNKTTPFLISSFFYDHQYTHQSWLTEDHRFLLMGDELDEIDNSGALVNKTRTIIIDLQNLDEPIRHFDYISDTDAIDHNGYVKGSKFYLASYTSGLRVIDILNIGQKSIREVGYFDTYPHDTHDHGIVNSNNRWGDPGGHDGNKGQNSPFFNG
;
A
#
# COMPACT_ATOMS: atom_id res chain seq x y z
N PRO A 1 5.44 19.06 8.16
CA PRO A 1 5.32 20.14 7.17
C PRO A 1 3.86 20.56 7.00
N THR A 2 3.63 21.79 6.59
CA THR A 2 2.27 22.29 6.35
C THR A 2 1.66 21.58 5.13
N ALA A 3 0.40 21.13 5.28
CA ALA A 3 -0.34 20.54 4.18
C ALA A 3 -0.69 21.62 3.12
N THR A 4 -0.70 21.22 1.86
CA THR A 4 -1.10 22.11 0.75
C THR A 4 -2.61 22.36 0.74
N LEU A 5 -3.39 21.28 0.63
CA LEU A 5 -4.85 21.25 0.69
C LEU A 5 -5.29 20.10 1.58
N SER A 6 -6.54 20.15 2.05
CA SER A 6 -7.13 19.00 2.76
C SER A 6 -7.28 17.81 1.80
N SER A 7 -6.87 16.64 2.26
CA SER A 7 -7.08 15.36 1.59
C SER A 7 -7.15 14.27 2.63
N THR A 8 -7.99 13.29 2.42
CA THR A 8 -8.10 12.10 3.27
C THR A 8 -6.90 11.18 3.05
N TRP A 9 -6.47 11.05 1.79
CA TRP A 9 -5.43 10.10 1.39
C TRP A 9 -4.06 10.76 1.37
N ARG A 10 -3.17 10.20 2.18
CA ARG A 10 -1.76 10.59 2.31
C ARG A 10 -0.94 9.37 2.66
N ASP A 11 0.27 9.33 2.18
CA ASP A 11 1.24 8.32 2.58
C ASP A 11 2.59 8.96 2.87
N ILE A 12 3.39 8.26 3.70
CA ILE A 12 4.71 8.71 4.12
C ILE A 12 5.66 7.53 4.21
N LYS A 13 6.84 7.66 3.62
CA LYS A 13 7.96 6.74 3.78
C LYS A 13 9.22 7.48 4.16
N VAL A 14 10.17 6.76 4.74
CA VAL A 14 11.42 7.35 5.26
C VAL A 14 12.62 6.76 4.55
N TYR A 15 13.55 7.63 4.17
CA TYR A 15 14.86 7.26 3.63
C TYR A 15 15.91 8.29 4.05
N LYS A 16 17.07 7.82 4.56
CA LYS A 16 18.21 8.68 4.99
C LYS A 16 17.78 9.87 5.88
N ASP A 17 17.08 9.58 6.98
CA ASP A 17 16.57 10.60 7.91
C ASP A 17 15.62 11.64 7.27
N HIS A 18 15.07 11.38 6.09
CA HIS A 18 14.07 12.25 5.45
C HIS A 18 12.73 11.52 5.30
N ALA A 19 11.65 12.24 5.59
CA ALA A 19 10.30 11.83 5.28
C ALA A 19 9.93 12.29 3.87
N PHE A 20 9.39 11.38 3.08
CA PHE A 20 8.81 11.62 1.75
C PHE A 20 7.30 11.47 1.88
N ILE A 21 6.59 12.56 1.71
CA ILE A 21 5.15 12.68 2.00
C ILE A 21 4.42 12.95 0.71
N VAL A 22 3.49 12.08 0.37
CA VAL A 22 2.61 12.22 -0.80
C VAL A 22 1.17 12.41 -0.36
N SER A 23 0.32 12.87 -1.27
CA SER A 23 -1.11 13.09 -1.03
C SER A 23 -1.87 13.15 -2.33
N GLU A 24 -3.15 12.79 -2.28
CA GLU A 24 -4.10 13.04 -3.38
C GLU A 24 -4.57 14.49 -3.48
N ALA A 25 -4.14 15.37 -2.57
CA ALA A 25 -4.40 16.81 -2.69
C ALA A 25 -3.84 17.36 -4.00
N ALA A 26 -4.65 18.05 -4.77
CA ALA A 26 -4.25 18.61 -6.06
C ALA A 26 -3.03 19.54 -5.89
N GLY A 27 -2.00 19.33 -6.70
CA GLY A 27 -0.77 20.09 -6.67
C GLY A 27 0.13 19.83 -5.46
N HIS A 28 -0.11 18.74 -4.71
CA HIS A 28 0.71 18.40 -3.54
C HIS A 28 2.15 18.02 -3.91
N GLY A 29 2.34 17.27 -4.99
CA GLY A 29 3.63 16.70 -5.34
C GLY A 29 4.15 15.73 -4.27
N MET A 30 5.46 15.76 -4.00
CA MET A 30 6.09 15.02 -2.89
C MET A 30 6.85 16.00 -2.00
N GLN A 31 6.38 16.14 -0.76
CA GLN A 31 7.09 16.93 0.25
C GLN A 31 8.23 16.12 0.83
N ILE A 32 9.39 16.73 0.99
CA ILE A 32 10.57 16.11 1.60
C ILE A 32 10.93 16.91 2.84
N PHE A 33 11.08 16.21 3.96
CA PHE A 33 11.33 16.83 5.26
C PHE A 33 12.43 16.10 6.02
N ASP A 34 13.43 16.86 6.47
CA ASP A 34 14.53 16.34 7.29
C ASP A 34 14.07 16.07 8.72
N LEU A 35 13.96 14.78 9.07
CA LEU A 35 13.53 14.31 10.38
C LEU A 35 14.52 14.62 11.50
N SER A 36 15.77 14.94 11.19
CA SER A 36 16.75 15.35 12.20
C SER A 36 16.31 16.61 12.95
N LYS A 37 15.50 17.46 12.33
CA LYS A 37 14.90 18.66 12.92
C LYS A 37 13.90 18.37 14.02
N LEU A 38 13.40 17.14 14.10
CA LEU A 38 12.46 16.71 15.16
C LEU A 38 13.19 16.22 16.41
N ARG A 39 14.51 16.02 16.33
CA ARG A 39 15.30 15.63 17.50
C ARG A 39 15.33 16.81 18.48
N ASP A 40 15.14 16.51 19.75
CA ASP A 40 15.11 17.50 20.85
C ASP A 40 13.94 18.51 20.81
N VAL A 41 12.92 18.28 19.97
CA VAL A 41 11.69 19.05 19.98
C VAL A 41 10.83 18.61 21.16
N THR A 42 10.52 19.53 22.08
CA THR A 42 9.72 19.27 23.28
C THR A 42 8.30 19.84 23.20
N ASP A 43 8.10 20.82 22.35
CA ASP A 43 6.82 21.51 22.21
C ASP A 43 6.26 21.33 20.80
N VAL A 44 4.94 21.51 20.64
CA VAL A 44 4.30 21.49 19.32
C VAL A 44 4.85 22.62 18.46
N GLN A 45 5.38 22.27 17.30
CA GLN A 45 5.92 23.22 16.34
C GLN A 45 5.40 22.92 14.93
N GLU A 46 5.34 23.95 14.11
CA GLU A 46 5.07 23.85 12.69
C GLU A 46 6.36 23.98 11.89
N PHE A 47 6.59 23.08 10.96
CA PHE A 47 7.75 23.07 10.08
C PHE A 47 7.33 23.26 8.63
N GLN A 48 8.12 23.98 7.88
CA GLN A 48 8.02 24.02 6.42
C GLN A 48 8.72 22.78 5.84
N THR A 49 8.26 22.32 4.67
CA THR A 49 8.97 21.30 3.91
C THR A 49 10.38 21.80 3.51
N ASP A 50 11.34 20.90 3.48
CA ASP A 50 12.70 21.24 3.02
C ASP A 50 12.78 21.35 1.51
N LEU A 51 12.02 20.47 0.83
CA LEU A 51 11.90 20.48 -0.62
C LEU A 51 10.49 20.01 -1.02
N LEU A 52 9.97 20.60 -2.09
CA LEU A 52 8.80 20.11 -2.79
C LEU A 52 9.22 19.61 -4.19
N TYR A 53 9.04 18.31 -4.42
CA TYR A 53 9.19 17.75 -5.76
C TYR A 53 7.86 17.87 -6.51
N GLU A 54 7.87 18.59 -7.63
CA GLU A 54 6.67 18.94 -8.40
C GLU A 54 6.58 18.15 -9.72
N GLY A 55 7.27 17.00 -9.82
CA GLY A 55 7.26 16.17 -11.04
C GLY A 55 5.89 15.58 -11.39
N TYR A 56 4.97 15.54 -10.42
CA TYR A 56 3.57 15.13 -10.58
C TYR A 56 2.66 16.01 -9.71
N GLY A 57 1.33 15.95 -9.94
CA GLY A 57 0.39 16.79 -9.21
C GLY A 57 -0.11 16.21 -7.90
N HIS A 58 -0.37 14.90 -7.86
CA HIS A 58 -0.80 14.16 -6.68
C HIS A 58 -0.38 12.70 -6.78
N SER A 59 -0.36 12.00 -5.65
CA SER A 59 -0.10 10.58 -5.56
C SER A 59 -0.85 9.98 -4.39
N HIS A 60 -1.38 8.76 -4.58
CA HIS A 60 -2.07 8.03 -3.52
C HIS A 60 -1.08 7.43 -2.52
N ASN A 61 -0.06 6.73 -3.02
CA ASN A 61 0.89 5.96 -2.25
C ASN A 61 2.33 6.20 -2.73
N ILE A 62 3.31 5.81 -1.91
CA ILE A 62 4.73 5.84 -2.23
C ILE A 62 5.43 4.59 -1.71
N ALA A 63 6.15 3.89 -2.56
CA ALA A 63 7.09 2.84 -2.19
C ALA A 63 8.52 3.35 -2.32
N ILE A 64 9.41 2.98 -1.40
CA ILE A 64 10.82 3.31 -1.48
C ILE A 64 11.65 2.03 -1.42
N ASN A 65 12.45 1.78 -2.46
CA ASN A 65 13.51 0.81 -2.35
C ASN A 65 14.74 1.47 -1.71
N THR A 66 14.99 1.14 -0.45
CA THR A 66 16.08 1.74 0.33
C THR A 66 17.47 1.25 -0.10
N GLU A 67 17.56 0.11 -0.80
CA GLU A 67 18.81 -0.42 -1.32
C GLU A 67 19.29 0.39 -2.54
N THR A 68 18.37 0.78 -3.41
CA THR A 68 18.68 1.54 -4.63
C THR A 68 18.52 3.04 -4.45
N GLY A 69 17.83 3.49 -3.40
CA GLY A 69 17.52 4.90 -3.16
C GLY A 69 16.56 5.46 -4.21
N VAL A 70 15.58 4.68 -4.61
CA VAL A 70 14.54 5.08 -5.57
C VAL A 70 13.17 5.08 -4.91
N ALA A 71 12.44 6.18 -5.06
CA ALA A 71 11.05 6.32 -4.69
C ALA A 71 10.15 6.05 -5.91
N TYR A 72 9.11 5.27 -5.70
CA TYR A 72 8.09 4.93 -6.69
C TYR A 72 6.76 5.44 -6.17
N THR A 73 6.14 6.37 -6.89
CA THR A 73 4.84 6.91 -6.50
C THR A 73 3.73 6.22 -7.29
N ALA A 74 2.73 5.76 -6.56
CA ALA A 74 1.55 5.10 -7.09
C ALA A 74 0.32 6.02 -7.00
N GLY A 75 -0.68 5.80 -7.85
CA GLY A 75 -1.86 6.64 -7.89
C GLY A 75 -1.60 8.06 -8.40
N THR A 76 -0.57 8.25 -9.22
CA THR A 76 -0.29 9.55 -9.83
C THR A 76 -1.27 9.84 -10.97
N GLY A 77 -1.78 11.07 -11.03
CA GLY A 77 -2.75 11.43 -12.05
C GLY A 77 -2.72 12.89 -12.44
N THR A 78 -1.78 13.27 -13.34
CA THR A 78 -1.79 14.59 -13.99
C THR A 78 -1.53 14.44 -15.48
N SER A 79 -1.72 15.53 -16.23
CA SER A 79 -1.32 15.59 -17.63
C SER A 79 0.21 15.46 -17.84
N ARG A 80 1.01 15.64 -16.77
CA ARG A 80 2.48 15.53 -16.83
C ARG A 80 2.97 14.17 -16.37
N SER A 81 2.20 13.48 -15.52
CA SER A 81 2.51 12.15 -15.02
C SER A 81 1.29 11.27 -15.30
N PRO A 82 1.28 10.51 -16.40
CA PRO A 82 0.22 9.57 -16.67
C PRO A 82 0.19 8.48 -15.60
N ARG A 83 -0.95 7.82 -15.45
CA ARG A 83 -1.10 6.67 -14.57
C ARG A 83 -0.06 5.60 -14.94
N GLY A 84 0.65 5.08 -13.94
CA GLY A 84 1.68 4.09 -14.14
C GLY A 84 2.86 4.25 -13.18
N ILE A 85 4.00 3.66 -13.51
CA ILE A 85 5.21 3.75 -12.69
C ILE A 85 5.83 5.13 -12.86
N HIS A 86 5.98 5.85 -11.75
CA HIS A 86 6.74 7.10 -11.68
C HIS A 86 7.88 6.91 -10.68
N ALA A 87 9.11 6.80 -11.16
CA ALA A 87 10.29 6.52 -10.34
C ALA A 87 11.21 7.74 -10.25
N VAL A 88 11.63 8.05 -9.03
CA VAL A 88 12.46 9.21 -8.68
C VAL A 88 13.70 8.76 -7.93
N ASP A 89 14.88 9.12 -8.40
CA ASP A 89 16.12 8.96 -7.65
C ASP A 89 16.11 9.91 -6.45
N ILE A 90 16.20 9.35 -5.27
CA ILE A 90 16.27 10.06 -3.98
C ILE A 90 17.56 9.74 -3.21
N THR A 91 18.60 9.24 -3.89
CA THR A 91 19.91 8.96 -3.26
C THR A 91 20.47 10.18 -2.56
N ASN A 92 20.20 11.37 -3.10
CA ASN A 92 20.28 12.65 -2.39
C ASN A 92 18.85 13.17 -2.14
N PRO A 93 18.33 13.06 -0.90
CA PRO A 93 16.95 13.45 -0.58
C PRO A 93 16.57 14.87 -1.00
N LEU A 94 17.49 15.81 -0.93
CA LEU A 94 17.24 17.22 -1.28
C LEU A 94 17.56 17.56 -2.74
N SER A 95 17.81 16.55 -3.58
CA SER A 95 18.00 16.71 -5.03
C SER A 95 17.38 15.55 -5.80
N PRO A 96 16.06 15.33 -5.67
CA PRO A 96 15.37 14.24 -6.34
C PRO A 96 15.36 14.43 -7.85
N ASN A 97 15.58 13.35 -8.61
CA ASN A 97 15.62 13.38 -10.06
C ASN A 97 14.67 12.32 -10.64
N LEU A 98 13.85 12.71 -11.60
CA LEU A 98 13.01 11.77 -12.35
C LEU A 98 13.90 10.77 -13.09
N LEU A 99 13.63 9.47 -12.89
CA LEU A 99 14.25 8.38 -13.62
C LEU A 99 13.37 7.92 -14.77
N ILE A 100 12.08 7.71 -14.51
CA ILE A 100 11.12 7.24 -15.53
C ILE A 100 9.67 7.59 -15.14
N GLU A 101 8.86 7.83 -16.15
CA GLU A 101 7.42 7.73 -16.16
C GLU A 101 7.03 6.65 -17.16
N TYR A 102 6.29 5.62 -16.72
CA TYR A 102 5.97 4.46 -17.55
C TYR A 102 4.52 4.02 -17.36
N PRO A 103 3.61 4.47 -18.24
CA PRO A 103 2.17 4.26 -18.07
C PRO A 103 1.66 2.90 -18.60
N GLU A 104 2.48 2.13 -19.31
CA GLU A 104 2.03 0.98 -20.11
C GLU A 104 1.42 -0.15 -19.27
N PHE A 105 1.77 -0.25 -17.99
CA PHE A 105 1.23 -1.31 -17.12
C PHE A 105 -0.06 -0.91 -16.40
N GLY A 106 -0.57 0.29 -16.67
CA GLY A 106 -1.82 0.79 -16.13
C GLY A 106 -1.67 1.55 -14.81
N TYR A 107 -2.81 1.82 -14.19
CA TYR A 107 -2.87 2.49 -12.90
C TYR A 107 -2.50 1.51 -11.79
N THR A 108 -1.59 1.92 -10.93
CA THR A 108 -1.26 1.19 -9.70
C THR A 108 -1.77 2.00 -8.51
N HIS A 109 -2.57 1.35 -7.65
CA HIS A 109 -3.07 1.93 -6.41
C HIS A 109 -2.00 1.91 -5.32
N ASP A 110 -1.42 0.74 -5.06
CA ASP A 110 -0.35 0.52 -4.09
C ASP A 110 0.74 -0.36 -4.69
N ALA A 111 1.98 -0.26 -4.20
CA ALA A 111 3.08 -1.07 -4.70
C ALA A 111 4.09 -1.43 -3.61
N GLN A 112 4.66 -2.63 -3.74
CA GLN A 112 5.89 -3.01 -3.06
C GLN A 112 7.04 -3.09 -4.06
N VAL A 113 8.22 -2.60 -3.69
CA VAL A 113 9.42 -2.69 -4.52
C VAL A 113 10.55 -3.35 -3.73
N VAL A 114 11.17 -4.38 -4.33
CA VAL A 114 12.19 -5.20 -3.66
C VAL A 114 13.31 -5.56 -4.62
N ILE A 115 14.51 -5.84 -4.07
CA ILE A 115 15.48 -6.69 -4.75
C ILE A 115 15.08 -8.14 -4.52
N TYR A 116 14.68 -8.81 -5.58
CA TYR A 116 14.12 -10.16 -5.48
C TYR A 116 15.18 -11.18 -5.07
N ASN A 117 14.85 -11.96 -4.06
CA ASN A 117 15.71 -13.06 -3.54
C ASN A 117 14.91 -14.35 -3.31
N GLY A 118 13.79 -14.49 -3.99
CA GLY A 118 12.88 -15.64 -3.84
C GLY A 118 13.30 -16.90 -4.60
N PRO A 119 12.37 -17.86 -4.74
CA PRO A 119 12.68 -19.19 -5.29
C PRO A 119 12.95 -19.21 -6.79
N ASP A 120 12.42 -18.24 -7.55
CA ASP A 120 12.60 -18.18 -8.99
C ASP A 120 13.98 -17.65 -9.36
N GLN A 121 14.88 -18.56 -9.74
CA GLN A 121 16.29 -18.25 -9.97
C GLN A 121 16.54 -17.35 -11.19
N ASP A 122 15.61 -17.27 -12.14
CA ASP A 122 15.75 -16.45 -13.34
C ASP A 122 15.59 -14.96 -13.03
N HIS A 123 15.08 -14.65 -11.84
CA HIS A 123 14.78 -13.29 -11.41
C HIS A 123 15.56 -12.83 -10.16
N VAL A 124 16.36 -13.71 -9.54
CA VAL A 124 17.16 -13.34 -8.35
C VAL A 124 18.10 -12.19 -8.64
N GLY A 125 18.10 -11.20 -7.75
CA GLY A 125 18.90 -9.97 -7.84
C GLY A 125 18.29 -8.87 -8.72
N LYS A 126 17.18 -9.11 -9.38
CA LYS A 126 16.43 -8.07 -10.10
C LYS A 126 15.65 -7.19 -9.13
N GLU A 127 15.50 -5.93 -9.48
CA GLU A 127 14.59 -5.04 -8.79
C GLU A 127 13.18 -5.20 -9.38
N LEU A 128 12.25 -5.66 -8.55
CA LEU A 128 10.88 -5.91 -8.95
C LEU A 128 9.92 -4.89 -8.34
N TYR A 129 9.03 -4.39 -9.18
CA TYR A 129 7.87 -3.62 -8.80
C TYR A 129 6.64 -4.53 -8.82
N ILE A 130 5.99 -4.66 -7.68
CA ILE A 130 4.77 -5.44 -7.53
C ILE A 130 3.65 -4.45 -7.29
N GLY A 131 2.83 -4.23 -8.32
CA GLY A 131 1.77 -3.25 -8.31
C GLY A 131 0.40 -3.88 -8.12
N SER A 132 -0.37 -3.35 -7.19
CA SER A 132 -1.80 -3.64 -7.02
C SER A 132 -2.60 -2.65 -7.86
N ASN A 133 -3.17 -3.12 -8.97
CA ASN A 133 -3.67 -2.29 -10.06
C ASN A 133 -5.21 -2.22 -10.11
N GLU A 134 -5.89 -2.20 -8.97
CA GLU A 134 -7.36 -2.21 -8.85
C GLU A 134 -8.02 -3.49 -9.40
N ASP A 135 -7.61 -3.98 -10.57
CA ASP A 135 -8.19 -5.13 -11.27
C ASP A 135 -7.27 -6.36 -11.33
N ARG A 136 -6.02 -6.22 -10.90
CA ARG A 136 -4.99 -7.28 -10.94
C ARG A 136 -3.76 -6.90 -10.15
N VAL A 137 -2.88 -7.87 -9.91
CA VAL A 137 -1.48 -7.62 -9.55
C VAL A 137 -0.62 -7.67 -10.81
N VAL A 138 0.35 -6.76 -10.93
CA VAL A 138 1.41 -6.78 -11.95
C VAL A 138 2.77 -6.99 -11.30
N ILE A 139 3.61 -7.80 -11.92
CA ILE A 139 5.01 -8.02 -11.51
C ILE A 139 5.90 -7.53 -12.64
N VAL A 140 6.69 -6.50 -12.36
CA VAL A 140 7.49 -5.79 -13.37
C VAL A 140 8.96 -5.81 -12.98
N ASP A 141 9.83 -6.24 -13.85
CA ASP A 141 11.28 -6.04 -13.74
C ASP A 141 11.61 -4.58 -14.07
N ILE A 142 12.03 -3.84 -13.06
CA ILE A 142 12.44 -2.43 -13.15
C ILE A 142 13.93 -2.24 -12.89
N THR A 143 14.72 -3.30 -12.99
CA THR A 143 16.19 -3.24 -12.83
C THR A 143 16.78 -2.20 -13.78
N ASN A 144 16.36 -2.22 -15.04
CA ASN A 144 16.65 -1.15 -15.98
C ASN A 144 15.50 -0.12 -15.98
N LYS A 145 15.71 1.03 -15.36
CA LYS A 145 14.69 2.08 -15.24
C LYS A 145 14.21 2.63 -16.60
N THR A 146 15.02 2.52 -17.65
CA THR A 146 14.65 3.04 -18.97
C THR A 146 13.82 2.07 -19.82
N THR A 147 13.82 0.80 -19.43
CA THR A 147 13.12 -0.27 -20.16
C THR A 147 12.50 -1.27 -19.17
N PRO A 148 11.47 -0.87 -18.40
CA PRO A 148 10.72 -1.78 -17.55
C PRO A 148 10.14 -2.93 -18.38
N PHE A 149 10.10 -4.13 -17.79
CA PHE A 149 9.61 -5.32 -18.45
C PHE A 149 8.56 -6.02 -17.58
N LEU A 150 7.35 -6.20 -18.15
CA LEU A 150 6.30 -6.97 -17.46
C LEU A 150 6.69 -8.45 -17.45
N ILE A 151 6.91 -9.00 -16.27
CA ILE A 151 7.12 -10.43 -16.08
C ILE A 151 5.77 -11.14 -16.19
N SER A 152 4.81 -10.76 -15.36
CA SER A 152 3.49 -11.38 -15.36
C SER A 152 2.40 -10.47 -14.78
N SER A 153 1.16 -10.93 -14.92
CA SER A 153 -0.02 -10.34 -14.26
C SER A 153 -0.86 -11.45 -13.67
N PHE A 154 -1.32 -11.26 -12.43
CA PHE A 154 -2.25 -12.16 -11.77
C PHE A 154 -3.66 -11.56 -11.79
N PHE A 155 -4.57 -12.24 -12.51
CA PHE A 155 -5.99 -11.88 -12.61
C PHE A 155 -6.84 -12.81 -11.76
N TYR A 156 -7.91 -12.28 -11.19
CA TYR A 156 -8.89 -13.02 -10.39
C TYR A 156 -10.26 -12.34 -10.46
N ASP A 157 -11.27 -12.88 -9.82
CA ASP A 157 -12.57 -12.24 -9.70
C ASP A 157 -12.50 -11.19 -8.57
N HIS A 158 -12.17 -9.97 -8.98
CA HIS A 158 -11.83 -8.84 -8.11
C HIS A 158 -13.02 -7.89 -7.91
N GLN A 159 -12.97 -7.16 -6.81
CA GLN A 159 -13.70 -5.90 -6.62
C GLN A 159 -12.76 -4.71 -6.65
N TYR A 160 -11.66 -4.75 -5.86
CA TYR A 160 -10.63 -3.70 -5.86
C TYR A 160 -9.31 -4.25 -5.34
N THR A 161 -8.40 -4.63 -6.23
CA THR A 161 -7.04 -5.06 -5.86
C THR A 161 -6.31 -3.90 -5.20
N HIS A 162 -6.31 -3.90 -3.86
CA HIS A 162 -5.89 -2.75 -3.07
C HIS A 162 -4.40 -2.73 -2.80
N GLN A 163 -3.89 -3.72 -2.07
CA GLN A 163 -2.50 -3.84 -1.68
C GLN A 163 -2.05 -5.31 -1.70
N SER A 164 -0.78 -5.51 -1.95
CA SER A 164 -0.16 -6.83 -1.82
C SER A 164 1.23 -6.72 -1.20
N TRP A 165 1.63 -7.75 -0.41
CA TRP A 165 2.90 -7.78 0.30
C TRP A 165 3.53 -9.15 0.29
N LEU A 166 4.84 -9.22 -0.03
CA LEU A 166 5.62 -10.46 -0.08
C LEU A 166 5.91 -11.00 1.32
N THR A 167 6.02 -12.33 1.43
CA THR A 167 6.75 -12.97 2.52
C THR A 167 8.23 -12.61 2.44
N GLU A 168 8.98 -12.70 3.57
CA GLU A 168 10.41 -12.33 3.59
C GLU A 168 11.29 -13.21 2.69
N ASP A 169 10.83 -14.42 2.36
CA ASP A 169 11.48 -15.32 1.39
C ASP A 169 11.03 -15.07 -0.07
N HIS A 170 10.21 -14.06 -0.29
CA HIS A 170 9.62 -13.65 -1.56
C HIS A 170 8.89 -14.77 -2.33
N ARG A 171 8.48 -15.82 -1.63
CA ARG A 171 7.77 -16.93 -2.27
C ARG A 171 6.26 -16.68 -2.36
N PHE A 172 5.67 -16.12 -1.31
CA PHE A 172 4.23 -15.89 -1.29
C PHE A 172 3.93 -14.40 -1.28
N LEU A 173 2.87 -14.04 -1.99
CA LEU A 173 2.30 -12.70 -1.97
C LEU A 173 0.94 -12.77 -1.27
N LEU A 174 0.76 -11.95 -0.24
CA LEU A 174 -0.50 -11.78 0.47
C LEU A 174 -1.19 -10.55 -0.10
N MET A 175 -2.37 -10.72 -0.65
CA MET A 175 -3.11 -9.67 -1.35
C MET A 175 -4.49 -9.47 -0.72
N GLY A 176 -4.85 -8.19 -0.48
CA GLY A 176 -6.16 -7.73 -0.07
C GLY A 176 -6.96 -7.18 -1.25
N ASP A 177 -8.26 -7.44 -1.24
CA ASP A 177 -9.25 -6.88 -2.16
C ASP A 177 -10.25 -6.06 -1.34
N GLU A 178 -10.00 -4.77 -1.20
CA GLU A 178 -10.65 -3.88 -0.23
C GLU A 178 -12.18 -3.87 -0.28
N LEU A 179 -12.80 -4.28 -1.37
CA LEU A 179 -14.24 -4.13 -1.55
C LEU A 179 -14.98 -5.45 -1.70
N ASP A 180 -14.32 -6.59 -1.56
CA ASP A 180 -14.96 -7.90 -1.76
C ASP A 180 -15.79 -8.36 -0.56
N GLU A 181 -15.67 -7.69 0.58
CA GLU A 181 -16.53 -7.91 1.74
C GLU A 181 -17.90 -7.25 1.64
N ILE A 182 -18.08 -6.32 0.72
CA ILE A 182 -19.31 -5.53 0.60
C ILE A 182 -20.05 -5.77 -0.72
N ASP A 183 -21.37 -5.63 -0.68
CA ASP A 183 -22.20 -5.59 -1.89
C ASP A 183 -22.33 -4.17 -2.48
N ASN A 184 -23.04 -4.05 -3.59
CA ASN A 184 -23.27 -2.76 -4.26
C ASN A 184 -24.03 -1.72 -3.41
N SER A 185 -24.66 -2.12 -2.31
CA SER A 185 -25.29 -1.20 -1.36
C SER A 185 -24.32 -0.71 -0.28
N GLY A 186 -23.12 -1.31 -0.22
CA GLY A 186 -22.12 -1.08 0.83
C GLY A 186 -22.38 -1.91 2.09
N ALA A 187 -23.29 -2.91 2.04
CA ALA A 187 -23.51 -3.80 3.15
C ALA A 187 -22.46 -4.91 3.16
N LEU A 188 -21.97 -5.28 4.35
CA LEU A 188 -21.10 -6.44 4.52
C LEU A 188 -21.85 -7.72 4.16
N VAL A 189 -21.27 -8.51 3.27
CA VAL A 189 -21.81 -9.78 2.79
C VAL A 189 -20.81 -10.93 2.95
N ASN A 190 -19.54 -10.62 3.12
CA ASN A 190 -18.46 -11.57 3.30
C ASN A 190 -17.57 -11.19 4.50
N LYS A 191 -16.75 -12.13 4.93
CA LYS A 191 -15.69 -11.92 5.91
C LYS A 191 -14.42 -11.43 5.23
N THR A 192 -13.58 -10.74 5.99
CA THR A 192 -12.24 -10.31 5.54
C THR A 192 -11.48 -11.47 4.89
N ARG A 193 -11.02 -11.26 3.66
CA ARG A 193 -10.32 -12.25 2.86
C ARG A 193 -8.93 -11.78 2.45
N THR A 194 -7.91 -12.58 2.74
CA THR A 194 -6.58 -12.40 2.16
C THR A 194 -6.31 -13.49 1.13
N ILE A 195 -6.00 -13.12 -0.10
CA ILE A 195 -5.66 -14.05 -1.19
C ILE A 195 -4.15 -14.30 -1.15
N ILE A 196 -3.75 -15.57 -1.04
CA ILE A 196 -2.36 -15.96 -1.06
C ILE A 196 -1.99 -16.47 -2.45
N ILE A 197 -0.96 -15.86 -3.04
CA ILE A 197 -0.44 -16.19 -4.36
C ILE A 197 0.93 -16.83 -4.17
N ASP A 198 1.17 -18.00 -4.77
CA ASP A 198 2.47 -18.68 -4.81
C ASP A 198 3.25 -18.14 -6.02
N LEU A 199 4.42 -17.57 -5.75
CA LEU A 199 5.37 -17.01 -6.68
C LEU A 199 6.60 -17.91 -6.86
N GLN A 200 6.43 -19.24 -6.74
CA GLN A 200 7.50 -20.19 -7.04
C GLN A 200 8.06 -19.99 -8.45
N ASN A 201 7.22 -19.57 -9.38
CA ASN A 201 7.54 -19.11 -10.72
C ASN A 201 6.88 -17.73 -10.92
N LEU A 202 7.67 -16.69 -11.12
CA LEU A 202 7.16 -15.31 -11.31
C LEU A 202 6.46 -15.11 -12.65
N ASP A 203 6.81 -15.91 -13.67
CA ASP A 203 6.17 -15.86 -14.99
C ASP A 203 4.74 -16.44 -14.96
N GLU A 204 4.46 -17.33 -13.99
CA GLU A 204 3.17 -18.01 -13.83
C GLU A 204 2.71 -18.00 -12.36
N PRO A 205 2.35 -16.84 -11.80
CA PRO A 205 1.83 -16.73 -10.45
C PRO A 205 0.52 -17.52 -10.30
N ILE A 206 0.40 -18.31 -9.24
CA ILE A 206 -0.79 -19.14 -9.02
C ILE A 206 -1.46 -18.81 -7.68
N ARG A 207 -2.80 -18.85 -7.66
CA ARG A 207 -3.56 -18.76 -6.41
C ARG A 207 -3.29 -19.99 -5.57
N HIS A 208 -2.68 -19.80 -4.40
CA HIS A 208 -2.34 -20.87 -3.49
C HIS A 208 -3.54 -21.29 -2.65
N PHE A 209 -4.14 -20.32 -1.93
CA PHE A 209 -5.41 -20.46 -1.20
C PHE A 209 -5.88 -19.07 -0.74
N ASP A 210 -7.10 -19.03 -0.18
CA ASP A 210 -7.62 -17.86 0.50
C ASP A 210 -7.63 -18.10 2.01
N TYR A 211 -7.17 -17.12 2.75
CA TYR A 211 -7.41 -17.01 4.17
C TYR A 211 -8.69 -16.20 4.40
N ILE A 212 -9.66 -16.81 5.04
CA ILE A 212 -10.87 -16.14 5.48
C ILE A 212 -10.75 -15.94 6.98
N SER A 213 -10.79 -14.69 7.41
CA SER A 213 -10.75 -14.34 8.82
C SER A 213 -12.10 -14.61 9.51
N ASP A 214 -12.12 -14.54 10.84
CA ASP A 214 -13.38 -14.58 11.59
C ASP A 214 -14.04 -13.19 11.72
N THR A 215 -13.39 -12.15 11.21
CA THR A 215 -13.88 -10.76 11.27
C THR A 215 -14.79 -10.40 10.11
N ASP A 216 -15.81 -9.61 10.40
CA ASP A 216 -16.74 -9.02 9.45
C ASP A 216 -16.32 -7.55 9.24
N ALA A 217 -15.20 -7.33 8.54
CA ALA A 217 -14.68 -6.00 8.28
C ALA A 217 -13.91 -5.97 6.96
N ILE A 218 -13.84 -4.80 6.36
CA ILE A 218 -13.06 -4.57 5.14
C ILE A 218 -11.57 -4.62 5.50
N ASP A 219 -10.77 -5.35 4.71
CA ASP A 219 -9.33 -5.30 4.82
C ASP A 219 -8.74 -4.05 4.15
N HIS A 220 -7.55 -3.67 4.56
CA HIS A 220 -6.83 -2.53 4.01
C HIS A 220 -5.34 -2.86 3.87
N ASN A 221 -4.44 -2.07 4.45
CA ASN A 221 -3.02 -2.31 4.31
C ASN A 221 -2.52 -3.46 5.20
N GLY A 222 -1.67 -4.31 4.64
CA GLY A 222 -1.05 -5.41 5.35
C GLY A 222 0.45 -5.53 5.08
N TYR A 223 1.23 -5.84 6.13
CA TYR A 223 2.68 -5.90 6.08
C TYR A 223 3.19 -7.18 6.71
N VAL A 224 4.18 -7.80 6.09
CA VAL A 224 4.84 -8.99 6.64
C VAL A 224 6.09 -8.60 7.40
N LYS A 225 6.25 -9.19 8.59
CA LYS A 225 7.49 -9.15 9.37
C LYS A 225 7.74 -10.50 10.02
N GLY A 226 8.83 -11.14 9.64
CA GLY A 226 9.13 -12.52 10.05
C GLY A 226 8.02 -13.47 9.62
N SER A 227 7.47 -14.24 10.55
CA SER A 227 6.34 -15.15 10.32
C SER A 227 4.98 -14.52 10.63
N LYS A 228 4.87 -13.22 10.62
CA LYS A 228 3.61 -12.52 10.94
C LYS A 228 3.20 -11.59 9.82
N PHE A 229 1.91 -11.59 9.54
CA PHE A 229 1.24 -10.61 8.71
C PHE A 229 0.40 -9.71 9.60
N TYR A 230 0.65 -8.41 9.51
CA TYR A 230 -0.02 -7.36 10.25
C TYR A 230 -1.00 -6.67 9.32
N LEU A 231 -2.28 -6.90 9.53
CA LEU A 231 -3.35 -6.42 8.66
C LEU A 231 -4.16 -5.33 9.36
N ALA A 232 -4.28 -4.19 8.73
CA ALA A 232 -5.28 -3.19 9.09
C ALA A 232 -6.64 -3.65 8.55
N SER A 233 -7.65 -3.72 9.43
CA SER A 233 -8.97 -4.20 9.08
C SER A 233 -10.01 -3.22 9.61
N TYR A 234 -10.19 -2.15 8.90
CA TYR A 234 -11.09 -1.02 9.19
C TYR A 234 -11.51 -0.93 10.67
N THR A 235 -12.80 -1.06 10.99
CA THR A 235 -13.33 -0.98 12.36
C THR A 235 -12.88 -2.12 13.26
N SER A 236 -12.39 -3.23 12.70
CA SER A 236 -11.83 -4.33 13.48
C SER A 236 -10.38 -4.10 13.94
N GLY A 237 -9.76 -3.00 13.52
CA GLY A 237 -8.44 -2.58 13.97
C GLY A 237 -7.29 -3.41 13.39
N LEU A 238 -6.21 -3.55 14.14
CA LEU A 238 -5.03 -4.32 13.75
C LEU A 238 -5.24 -5.81 14.00
N ARG A 239 -4.97 -6.64 13.00
CA ARG A 239 -4.97 -8.10 13.10
C ARG A 239 -3.55 -8.64 12.91
N VAL A 240 -3.15 -9.60 13.72
CA VAL A 240 -1.84 -10.25 13.65
C VAL A 240 -2.03 -11.71 13.29
N ILE A 241 -1.60 -12.08 12.10
CA ILE A 241 -1.82 -13.40 11.52
C ILE A 241 -0.48 -14.15 11.45
N ASP A 242 -0.43 -15.36 12.03
CA ASP A 242 0.73 -16.24 11.93
C ASP A 242 0.75 -16.96 10.58
N ILE A 243 1.76 -16.66 9.78
CA ILE A 243 1.95 -17.20 8.44
C ILE A 243 3.09 -18.21 8.34
N LEU A 244 3.63 -18.71 9.48
CA LEU A 244 4.76 -19.63 9.51
C LEU A 244 4.56 -20.88 8.63
N ASN A 245 3.31 -21.35 8.57
CA ASN A 245 2.95 -22.55 7.81
C ASN A 245 2.13 -22.22 6.54
N ILE A 246 2.38 -21.04 5.94
CA ILE A 246 1.66 -20.58 4.74
C ILE A 246 1.76 -21.57 3.57
N GLY A 247 2.92 -22.18 3.37
CA GLY A 247 3.13 -23.21 2.33
C GLY A 247 2.30 -24.49 2.52
N GLN A 248 1.87 -24.79 3.75
CA GLN A 248 0.96 -25.89 4.09
C GLN A 248 -0.51 -25.43 4.11
N LYS A 249 -0.79 -24.21 3.67
CA LYS A 249 -2.13 -23.59 3.72
C LYS A 249 -2.70 -23.49 5.13
N SER A 250 -1.84 -23.33 6.12
CA SER A 250 -2.19 -23.25 7.53
C SER A 250 -1.68 -21.95 8.13
N ILE A 251 -2.56 -20.94 8.14
CA ILE A 251 -2.33 -19.65 8.78
C ILE A 251 -3.48 -19.35 9.73
N ARG A 252 -3.23 -18.53 10.73
CA ARG A 252 -4.25 -18.22 11.75
C ARG A 252 -3.99 -16.88 12.41
N GLU A 253 -5.03 -16.21 12.84
CA GLU A 253 -4.92 -15.06 13.73
C GLU A 253 -4.33 -15.48 15.09
N VAL A 254 -3.39 -14.71 15.59
CA VAL A 254 -2.72 -14.94 16.88
C VAL A 254 -2.81 -13.74 17.83
N GLY A 255 -3.32 -12.63 17.36
CA GLY A 255 -3.54 -11.45 18.18
C GLY A 255 -4.24 -10.34 17.39
N TYR A 256 -4.81 -9.42 18.14
CA TYR A 256 -5.45 -8.24 17.54
C TYR A 256 -5.35 -7.05 18.51
N PHE A 257 -5.54 -5.86 17.97
CA PHE A 257 -5.72 -4.65 18.73
C PHE A 257 -6.89 -3.86 18.14
N ASP A 258 -8.00 -3.83 18.88
CA ASP A 258 -9.18 -3.06 18.48
C ASP A 258 -8.89 -1.56 18.68
N THR A 259 -8.84 -0.83 17.59
CA THR A 259 -8.57 0.59 17.58
C THR A 259 -9.84 1.44 17.66
N TYR A 260 -11.02 0.80 17.62
CA TYR A 260 -12.32 1.46 17.68
C TYR A 260 -13.32 0.76 18.62
N PRO A 261 -12.98 0.52 19.91
CA PRO A 261 -13.71 -0.35 20.82
C PRO A 261 -15.10 0.17 21.24
N HIS A 262 -15.47 1.37 20.82
CA HIS A 262 -16.78 1.98 21.10
C HIS A 262 -17.76 1.85 19.94
N ASP A 263 -17.38 1.16 18.88
CA ASP A 263 -18.30 0.78 17.83
C ASP A 263 -19.23 -0.32 18.35
N THR A 264 -20.49 0.07 18.60
CA THR A 264 -21.54 -0.87 19.04
C THR A 264 -22.21 -1.59 17.86
N HIS A 265 -21.80 -1.31 16.65
CA HIS A 265 -22.25 -1.96 15.44
C HIS A 265 -21.27 -3.06 15.06
N ASP A 266 -21.78 -4.24 14.75
CA ASP A 266 -20.97 -5.34 14.21
C ASP A 266 -20.02 -4.81 13.12
N HIS A 267 -18.77 -4.91 13.42
CA HIS A 267 -17.56 -4.51 12.75
C HIS A 267 -17.69 -4.36 11.23
N GLY A 268 -17.97 -3.17 10.75
CA GLY A 268 -17.79 -2.86 9.35
C GLY A 268 -19.04 -2.52 8.53
N ILE A 269 -20.12 -2.00 9.13
CA ILE A 269 -21.20 -1.43 8.33
C ILE A 269 -20.73 -0.14 7.71
N VAL A 270 -20.37 -0.22 6.43
CA VAL A 270 -20.27 0.95 5.56
C VAL A 270 -21.68 1.35 5.20
N ASN A 271 -22.21 2.44 5.73
CA ASN A 271 -23.51 2.89 5.30
C ASN A 271 -23.44 3.41 3.84
N SER A 272 -24.55 3.30 3.11
CA SER A 272 -24.66 3.61 1.68
C SER A 272 -24.26 5.03 1.28
N ASN A 273 -24.01 5.91 2.25
CA ASN A 273 -23.62 7.30 2.02
C ASN A 273 -22.10 7.54 2.18
N ASN A 274 -21.38 6.56 2.72
CA ASN A 274 -19.95 6.65 3.02
C ASN A 274 -19.24 5.36 2.63
N ARG A 275 -18.97 5.17 1.36
CA ARG A 275 -18.18 4.03 0.82
C ARG A 275 -16.77 3.90 1.40
N TRP A 276 -16.34 4.85 2.21
CA TRP A 276 -14.96 4.98 2.70
C TRP A 276 -14.87 4.97 4.23
N GLY A 277 -15.65 4.10 4.87
CA GLY A 277 -15.37 3.72 6.25
C GLY A 277 -15.71 4.74 7.33
N ASP A 278 -16.88 5.43 7.21
CA ASP A 278 -17.47 6.09 8.37
C ASP A 278 -18.40 5.11 9.10
N PRO A 279 -17.95 4.47 10.19
CA PRO A 279 -18.75 3.49 10.92
C PRO A 279 -19.93 4.08 11.66
N GLY A 280 -20.09 5.40 11.69
CA GLY A 280 -20.99 6.03 12.63
C GLY A 280 -22.12 6.90 12.06
N GLY A 281 -22.20 7.14 10.78
CA GLY A 281 -23.29 7.96 10.19
C GLY A 281 -23.45 9.35 10.84
N HIS A 282 -22.44 9.85 11.47
CA HIS A 282 -22.46 11.13 12.15
C HIS A 282 -21.52 12.11 11.47
N ASP A 283 -22.12 13.10 10.80
CA ASP A 283 -21.45 14.26 10.25
C ASP A 283 -20.11 13.94 9.55
N GLY A 284 -19.95 14.26 8.31
CA GLY A 284 -18.82 13.96 7.42
C GLY A 284 -17.40 14.27 7.92
N ASN A 285 -17.19 14.35 9.22
CA ASN A 285 -15.93 14.58 9.90
C ASN A 285 -15.39 13.37 10.65
N LYS A 286 -16.14 12.29 10.84
CA LYS A 286 -15.69 11.14 11.63
C LYS A 286 -14.93 10.09 10.85
N GLY A 287 -15.07 10.02 9.54
CA GLY A 287 -14.22 9.21 8.68
C GLY A 287 -12.74 9.61 8.73
N GLN A 288 -12.45 10.83 9.18
CA GLN A 288 -11.08 11.31 9.39
C GLN A 288 -10.38 10.70 10.63
N ASN A 289 -11.13 10.06 11.51
CA ASN A 289 -10.61 9.45 12.73
C ASN A 289 -10.65 7.92 12.70
N SER A 290 -11.00 7.32 11.56
CA SER A 290 -10.83 5.89 11.41
C SER A 290 -9.35 5.56 11.57
N PRO A 291 -8.97 4.60 12.42
CA PRO A 291 -7.58 4.27 12.68
C PRO A 291 -7.00 3.49 11.49
N PHE A 292 -6.81 4.18 10.38
CA PHE A 292 -6.06 3.65 9.26
C PHE A 292 -4.58 3.70 9.64
N PHE A 293 -3.97 2.56 9.81
CA PHE A 293 -2.54 2.46 9.70
C PHE A 293 -2.18 2.55 8.21
N ASN A 294 -2.05 3.75 7.71
CA ASN A 294 -1.23 3.96 6.53
C ASN A 294 0.21 3.73 6.99
N GLY A 295 0.77 2.59 6.61
CA GLY A 295 2.07 2.10 7.02
C GLY A 295 3.25 2.95 6.59
#